data_1e7a24470f8adb7f56408081eadeeea2
#
_entry.id   1e7a24470f8adb7f56408081eadeeea2
#
_cell.length_a   1.000
_cell.length_b   1.000
_cell.length_c   1.000
_cell.angle_alpha   90.00
_cell.angle_beta   90.00
_cell.angle_gamma   90.00
#
_symmetry.space_group_name_H-M   'P 1'
#
loop_
_entity.id
_entity.type
_entity.pdbx_description
1 polymer ?
#
loop_
_entity_poly.entity_id
_entity_poly.type
_entity_poly.pdbx_seq_one_letter_code
_entity_poly.pdbx_strand_id
1 'polypeptide(L)'
;MVQSRGLGDVYKRQALIVIISSLIYTLYGGLRASIFTDNIQFLFLIVLLLITFSYLLNFNTNEFNFDYIKTKQPQLLSINYLPNFTAGLTFFIAVAATNLFHQGNWQRVYAAKNNDVLKKSLLFSFLIIIPIVYMMGFTGLVSVSKNLNVTPDLAFFSLLLNKEIPTLSIIVIVLGISLTISSIDTLINAISSLVIVDGKKILSSNKDYLKLSRNIIIGLSFIALYVASKGFSILYLFLLADLFCCAAVLSIFYSFYSKSFSEKTAYISIVVGLLGGILLFPSPDFSKSILVGILFPTSYFPEFVTQSLLFLSFMAATLLPVLTWKVK
;
A
#
# COMPACT_ATOMS: atom_id res chain seq x y z
N MET A 1 11.25 -2.08 -29.62
CA MET A 1 11.15 -0.68 -29.18
C MET A 1 9.84 0.04 -29.55
N VAL A 2 9.17 -0.31 -30.64
CA VAL A 2 7.87 0.28 -31.05
C VAL A 2 6.70 -0.27 -30.22
N GLN A 3 6.76 -1.53 -29.79
CA GLN A 3 5.70 -2.21 -29.02
C GLN A 3 5.55 -1.65 -27.58
N SER A 4 6.62 -1.13 -26.98
CA SER A 4 6.59 -0.53 -25.64
C SER A 4 5.96 0.88 -25.60
N ARG A 5 6.03 1.63 -26.70
CA ARG A 5 5.43 2.98 -26.77
C ARG A 5 3.90 2.93 -26.85
N GLY A 6 3.34 1.98 -27.60
CA GLY A 6 1.89 1.82 -27.71
C GLY A 6 1.23 1.36 -26.41
N LEU A 7 1.85 0.45 -25.66
CA LEU A 7 1.37 0.01 -24.34
C LEU A 7 1.36 1.17 -23.32
N GLY A 8 2.42 1.98 -23.29
CA GLY A 8 2.50 3.14 -22.38
C GLY A 8 1.37 4.15 -22.59
N ASP A 9 0.93 4.36 -23.82
CA ASP A 9 -0.17 5.29 -24.13
C ASP A 9 -1.55 4.73 -23.76
N VAL A 10 -1.74 3.41 -23.85
CA VAL A 10 -2.95 2.73 -23.39
C VAL A 10 -3.09 2.85 -21.86
N TYR A 11 -2.03 2.58 -21.10
CA TYR A 11 -2.04 2.73 -19.64
C TYR A 11 -2.30 4.17 -19.20
N LYS A 12 -1.74 5.16 -19.86
CA LYS A 12 -2.01 6.58 -19.57
C LYS A 12 -3.47 6.94 -19.78
N ARG A 13 -4.09 6.47 -20.87
CA ARG A 13 -5.52 6.71 -21.13
C ARG A 13 -6.41 6.04 -20.10
N GLN A 14 -6.11 4.81 -19.71
CA GLN A 14 -6.84 4.09 -18.65
C GLN A 14 -6.73 4.80 -17.31
N ALA A 15 -5.53 5.18 -16.88
CA ALA A 15 -5.31 5.94 -15.64
C ALA A 15 -6.07 7.27 -15.67
N LEU A 16 -6.08 7.98 -16.80
CA LEU A 16 -6.81 9.23 -16.98
C LEU A 16 -8.31 9.04 -16.77
N ILE A 17 -8.91 8.02 -17.41
CA ILE A 17 -10.34 7.73 -17.29
C ILE A 17 -10.71 7.42 -15.84
N VAL A 18 -9.93 6.58 -15.16
CA VAL A 18 -10.17 6.21 -13.75
C VAL A 18 -10.07 7.44 -12.84
N ILE A 19 -9.04 8.26 -12.99
CA ILE A 19 -8.87 9.48 -12.16
C ILE A 19 -9.99 10.48 -12.43
N ILE A 20 -10.33 10.76 -13.69
CA ILE A 20 -11.39 11.71 -14.02
C ILE A 20 -12.74 11.24 -13.46
N SER A 21 -13.11 9.97 -13.66
CA SER A 21 -14.36 9.42 -13.15
C SER A 21 -14.44 9.51 -11.62
N SER A 22 -13.37 9.15 -10.92
CA SER A 22 -13.29 9.24 -9.46
C SER A 22 -13.39 10.69 -8.98
N LEU A 23 -12.69 11.63 -9.63
CA LEU A 23 -12.74 13.05 -9.27
C LEU A 23 -14.15 13.64 -9.41
N ILE A 24 -14.85 13.32 -10.51
CA ILE A 24 -16.17 13.87 -10.78
C ILE A 24 -17.14 13.55 -9.65
N TYR A 25 -17.32 12.28 -9.31
CA TYR A 25 -18.33 11.93 -8.30
C TYR A 25 -17.88 12.27 -6.88
N THR A 26 -16.60 12.16 -6.55
CA THR A 26 -16.07 12.41 -5.20
C THR A 26 -16.09 13.90 -4.84
N LEU A 27 -15.69 14.77 -5.76
CA LEU A 27 -15.71 16.22 -5.54
C LEU A 27 -17.12 16.79 -5.40
N TYR A 28 -18.13 16.14 -5.98
CA TYR A 28 -19.53 16.54 -5.84
C TYR A 28 -20.21 15.92 -4.64
N GLY A 29 -20.00 14.64 -4.38
CA GLY A 29 -20.73 13.88 -3.38
C GLY A 29 -20.10 13.86 -1.98
N GLY A 30 -18.78 14.11 -1.90
CA GLY A 30 -18.02 14.10 -0.64
C GLY A 30 -18.09 12.77 0.11
N LEU A 31 -17.89 12.81 1.44
CA LEU A 31 -17.83 11.60 2.28
C LEU A 31 -19.12 10.75 2.26
N ARG A 32 -20.29 11.39 2.12
CA ARG A 32 -21.56 10.63 2.09
C ARG A 32 -21.68 9.77 0.83
N ALA A 33 -21.28 10.30 -0.32
CA ALA A 33 -21.27 9.55 -1.56
C ALA A 33 -20.24 8.42 -1.50
N SER A 34 -19.05 8.69 -0.95
CA SER A 34 -18.02 7.68 -0.74
C SER A 34 -18.51 6.51 0.12
N ILE A 35 -19.10 6.78 1.28
CA ILE A 35 -19.65 5.72 2.15
C ILE A 35 -20.74 4.92 1.44
N PHE A 36 -21.59 5.57 0.65
CA PHE A 36 -22.66 4.89 -0.10
C PHE A 36 -22.07 3.98 -1.19
N THR A 37 -21.13 4.47 -1.99
CA THR A 37 -20.45 3.70 -3.02
C THR A 37 -19.61 2.57 -2.41
N ASP A 38 -18.91 2.80 -1.30
CA ASP A 38 -18.14 1.78 -0.58
C ASP A 38 -19.03 0.61 -0.13
N ASN A 39 -20.25 0.87 0.37
CA ASN A 39 -21.17 -0.20 0.77
C ASN A 39 -21.62 -1.06 -0.42
N ILE A 40 -21.93 -0.45 -1.55
CA ILE A 40 -22.29 -1.18 -2.77
C ILE A 40 -21.09 -1.95 -3.30
N GLN A 41 -19.92 -1.31 -3.38
CA GLN A 41 -18.69 -1.94 -3.83
C GLN A 41 -18.28 -3.10 -2.92
N PHE A 42 -18.42 -2.97 -1.61
CA PHE A 42 -18.15 -4.03 -0.65
C PHE A 42 -18.98 -5.28 -0.90
N LEU A 43 -20.27 -5.12 -1.18
CA LEU A 43 -21.15 -6.25 -1.53
C LEU A 43 -20.66 -6.94 -2.82
N PHE A 44 -20.39 -6.16 -3.87
CA PHE A 44 -19.84 -6.69 -5.12
C PHE A 44 -18.48 -7.36 -4.91
N LEU A 45 -17.61 -6.74 -4.14
CA LEU A 45 -16.27 -7.28 -3.83
C LEU A 45 -16.35 -8.64 -3.14
N ILE A 46 -17.21 -8.81 -2.14
CA ILE A 46 -17.38 -10.11 -1.46
C ILE A 46 -17.84 -11.17 -2.45
N VAL A 47 -18.86 -10.87 -3.26
CA VAL A 47 -19.37 -11.83 -4.25
C VAL A 47 -18.28 -12.20 -5.27
N LEU A 48 -17.58 -11.21 -5.81
CA LEU A 48 -16.51 -11.43 -6.78
C LEU A 48 -15.33 -12.22 -6.17
N LEU A 49 -14.94 -11.91 -4.92
CA LEU A 49 -13.90 -12.65 -4.21
C LEU A 49 -14.32 -14.11 -3.96
N LEU A 50 -15.56 -14.34 -3.54
CA LEU A 50 -16.06 -15.70 -3.34
C LEU A 50 -16.05 -16.52 -4.63
N ILE A 51 -16.47 -15.95 -5.76
CA ILE A 51 -16.40 -16.59 -7.07
C ILE A 51 -14.94 -16.88 -7.43
N THR A 52 -14.06 -15.93 -7.28
CA THR A 52 -12.64 -16.06 -7.61
C THR A 52 -11.97 -17.13 -6.75
N PHE A 53 -12.21 -17.12 -5.44
CA PHE A 53 -11.65 -18.11 -4.53
C PHE A 53 -12.27 -19.51 -4.74
N SER A 54 -13.56 -19.60 -5.02
CA SER A 54 -14.19 -20.88 -5.40
C SER A 54 -13.54 -21.48 -6.65
N TYR A 55 -13.22 -20.65 -7.62
CA TYR A 55 -12.48 -21.07 -8.81
C TYR A 55 -11.08 -21.57 -8.45
N LEU A 56 -10.35 -20.84 -7.61
CA LEU A 56 -9.00 -21.23 -7.16
C LEU A 56 -9.01 -22.52 -6.32
N LEU A 57 -10.02 -22.73 -5.48
CA LEU A 57 -10.17 -23.93 -4.67
C LEU A 57 -10.58 -25.15 -5.49
N ASN A 58 -11.36 -24.95 -6.55
CA ASN A 58 -11.74 -26.00 -7.51
C ASN A 58 -10.62 -26.31 -8.52
N PHE A 59 -9.51 -25.58 -8.47
CA PHE A 59 -8.31 -25.95 -9.19
C PHE A 59 -7.90 -27.35 -8.74
N ASN A 60 -7.94 -28.29 -9.68
CA ASN A 60 -7.53 -29.66 -9.45
C ASN A 60 -6.17 -29.67 -8.74
N THR A 61 -6.07 -30.41 -7.64
CA THR A 61 -4.84 -30.60 -6.86
C THR A 61 -3.66 -31.03 -7.72
N ASN A 62 -3.90 -31.58 -8.91
CA ASN A 62 -2.89 -31.95 -9.92
C ASN A 62 -2.22 -30.75 -10.59
N GLU A 63 -2.78 -29.53 -10.51
CA GLU A 63 -2.16 -28.33 -11.09
C GLU A 63 -1.25 -27.58 -10.10
N PHE A 64 -1.37 -27.84 -8.79
CA PHE A 64 -0.47 -27.29 -7.78
C PHE A 64 0.73 -28.23 -7.60
N ASN A 65 1.81 -27.89 -8.24
CA ASN A 65 3.03 -28.71 -8.18
C ASN A 65 3.89 -28.33 -6.95
N PHE A 66 3.55 -28.93 -5.80
CA PHE A 66 4.29 -28.73 -4.57
C PHE A 66 5.74 -29.21 -4.66
N ASP A 67 5.97 -30.28 -5.41
CA ASP A 67 7.33 -30.83 -5.61
C ASP A 67 8.20 -29.90 -6.45
N TYR A 68 7.61 -29.12 -7.36
CA TYR A 68 8.32 -28.07 -8.08
C TYR A 68 8.85 -27.01 -7.11
N ILE A 69 8.04 -26.53 -6.17
CA ILE A 69 8.47 -25.52 -5.17
C ILE A 69 9.56 -26.12 -4.29
N LYS A 70 9.39 -27.37 -3.80
CA LYS A 70 10.40 -28.06 -2.97
C LYS A 70 11.74 -28.21 -3.66
N THR A 71 11.72 -28.47 -4.96
CA THR A 71 12.96 -28.72 -5.72
C THR A 71 13.62 -27.45 -6.25
N LYS A 72 12.84 -26.47 -6.67
CA LYS A 72 13.36 -25.24 -7.31
C LYS A 72 13.48 -24.05 -6.37
N GLN A 73 12.57 -23.93 -5.39
CA GLN A 73 12.55 -22.81 -4.44
C GLN A 73 12.17 -23.27 -3.02
N PRO A 74 12.93 -24.21 -2.41
CA PRO A 74 12.63 -24.77 -1.10
C PRO A 74 12.56 -23.70 0.01
N GLN A 75 13.28 -22.60 -0.16
CA GLN A 75 13.30 -21.48 0.78
C GLN A 75 11.91 -20.84 0.98
N LEU A 76 11.03 -20.85 -0.02
CA LEU A 76 9.68 -20.29 0.13
C LEU A 76 8.82 -21.08 1.12
N LEU A 77 9.12 -22.34 1.36
CA LEU A 77 8.41 -23.21 2.29
C LEU A 77 9.08 -23.30 3.66
N SER A 78 10.24 -22.65 3.84
CA SER A 78 11.00 -22.70 5.08
C SER A 78 10.65 -21.54 5.98
N ILE A 79 10.11 -21.84 7.18
CA ILE A 79 9.85 -20.85 8.23
C ILE A 79 11.17 -20.29 8.79
N ASN A 80 12.23 -21.09 8.76
CA ASN A 80 13.54 -20.70 9.29
C ASN A 80 14.38 -19.90 8.28
N TYR A 81 13.89 -19.69 7.07
CA TYR A 81 14.60 -18.87 6.09
C TYR A 81 14.44 -17.39 6.44
N LEU A 82 15.52 -16.80 6.89
CA LEU A 82 15.55 -15.45 7.45
C LEU A 82 14.91 -14.37 6.55
N PRO A 83 15.12 -14.35 5.21
CA PRO A 83 14.45 -13.40 4.34
C PRO A 83 12.92 -13.47 4.37
N ASN A 84 12.32 -14.65 4.55
CA ASN A 84 10.86 -14.77 4.68
C ASN A 84 10.35 -14.09 5.95
N PHE A 85 11.06 -14.31 7.07
CA PHE A 85 10.72 -13.71 8.36
C PHE A 85 10.88 -12.19 8.32
N THR A 86 12.01 -11.69 7.81
CA THR A 86 12.27 -10.25 7.69
C THR A 86 11.31 -9.57 6.74
N ALA A 87 10.92 -10.21 5.62
CA ALA A 87 9.87 -9.71 4.74
C ALA A 87 8.53 -9.61 5.45
N GLY A 88 8.11 -10.66 6.18
CA GLY A 88 6.86 -10.65 6.94
C GLY A 88 6.83 -9.52 7.99
N LEU A 89 7.93 -9.34 8.75
CA LEU A 89 8.04 -8.23 9.70
C LEU A 89 8.03 -6.86 9.02
N THR A 90 8.65 -6.72 7.87
CA THR A 90 8.63 -5.47 7.10
C THR A 90 7.20 -5.08 6.74
N PHE A 91 6.44 -6.00 6.18
CA PHE A 91 5.03 -5.75 5.84
C PHE A 91 4.20 -5.45 7.07
N PHE A 92 4.43 -6.13 8.19
CA PHE A 92 3.73 -5.85 9.43
C PHE A 92 4.00 -4.41 9.91
N ILE A 93 5.26 -3.99 9.98
CA ILE A 93 5.66 -2.64 10.40
C ILE A 93 5.11 -1.59 9.43
N ALA A 94 5.28 -1.80 8.13
CA ALA A 94 4.82 -0.93 7.07
C ALA A 94 3.31 -0.67 7.14
N VAL A 95 2.53 -1.75 7.12
CA VAL A 95 1.06 -1.67 7.12
C VAL A 95 0.54 -1.10 8.43
N ALA A 96 1.13 -1.47 9.59
CA ALA A 96 0.72 -0.92 10.87
C ALA A 96 0.96 0.60 10.93
N ALA A 97 2.15 1.08 10.53
CA ALA A 97 2.46 2.50 10.52
C ALA A 97 1.54 3.28 9.56
N THR A 98 1.37 2.80 8.34
CA THR A 98 0.55 3.48 7.33
C THR A 98 -0.92 3.57 7.73
N ASN A 99 -1.50 2.51 8.29
CA ASN A 99 -2.88 2.54 8.74
C ASN A 99 -3.11 3.53 9.89
N LEU A 100 -2.12 3.76 10.76
CA LEU A 100 -2.18 4.78 11.80
C LEU A 100 -2.22 6.21 11.25
N PHE A 101 -1.65 6.45 10.06
CA PHE A 101 -1.67 7.75 9.39
C PHE A 101 -2.76 7.89 8.33
N HIS A 102 -3.46 6.80 7.99
CA HIS A 102 -4.45 6.84 6.93
C HIS A 102 -5.70 7.60 7.35
N GLN A 103 -5.80 8.85 6.93
CA GLN A 103 -6.90 9.75 7.30
C GLN A 103 -8.29 9.19 6.94
N GLY A 104 -8.42 8.42 5.87
CA GLY A 104 -9.65 7.74 5.53
C GLY A 104 -10.13 6.75 6.60
N ASN A 105 -9.21 6.08 7.31
CA ASN A 105 -9.55 5.21 8.42
C ASN A 105 -10.08 6.02 9.60
N TRP A 106 -9.40 7.13 9.95
CA TRP A 106 -9.83 8.02 11.02
C TRP A 106 -11.19 8.66 10.74
N GLN A 107 -11.47 9.06 9.50
CA GLN A 107 -12.78 9.56 9.13
C GLN A 107 -13.90 8.55 9.44
N ARG A 108 -13.67 7.27 9.17
CA ARG A 108 -14.65 6.20 9.46
C ARG A 108 -14.76 5.94 10.96
N VAL A 109 -13.65 6.01 11.69
CA VAL A 109 -13.64 5.92 13.17
C VAL A 109 -14.50 7.04 13.78
N TYR A 110 -14.30 8.28 13.35
CA TYR A 110 -15.08 9.43 13.85
C TYR A 110 -16.54 9.44 13.37
N ALA A 111 -16.84 8.80 12.24
CA ALA A 111 -18.21 8.69 11.73
C ALA A 111 -19.01 7.56 12.41
N ALA A 112 -18.38 6.72 13.24
CA ALA A 112 -19.05 5.64 13.95
C ALA A 112 -20.09 6.20 14.95
N LYS A 113 -21.28 5.57 14.99
CA LYS A 113 -22.39 6.00 15.86
C LYS A 113 -22.03 6.00 17.36
N ASN A 114 -21.27 5.01 17.80
CA ASN A 114 -20.79 4.85 19.17
C ASN A 114 -19.63 3.85 19.24
N ASN A 115 -19.01 3.72 20.42
CA ASN A 115 -17.87 2.83 20.64
C ASN A 115 -18.20 1.34 20.46
N ASP A 116 -19.42 0.90 20.73
CA ASP A 116 -19.80 -0.51 20.56
C ASP A 116 -19.90 -0.89 19.10
N VAL A 117 -20.47 0.00 18.29
CA VAL A 117 -20.50 -0.16 16.83
C VAL A 117 -19.06 -0.18 16.27
N LEU A 118 -18.19 0.72 16.75
CA LEU A 118 -16.81 0.77 16.32
C LEU A 118 -16.06 -0.54 16.66
N LYS A 119 -16.17 -1.04 17.90
CA LYS A 119 -15.53 -2.30 18.31
C LYS A 119 -16.02 -3.48 17.48
N LYS A 120 -17.33 -3.58 17.25
CA LYS A 120 -17.91 -4.64 16.41
C LYS A 120 -17.40 -4.56 14.98
N SER A 121 -17.38 -3.36 14.36
CA SER A 121 -16.88 -3.19 13.00
C SER A 121 -15.39 -3.54 12.89
N LEU A 122 -14.55 -3.17 13.86
CA LEU A 122 -13.14 -3.53 13.87
C LEU A 122 -12.95 -5.05 13.98
N LEU A 123 -13.72 -5.72 14.83
CA LEU A 123 -13.68 -7.19 14.96
C LEU A 123 -14.10 -7.87 13.66
N PHE A 124 -15.22 -7.44 13.05
CA PHE A 124 -15.67 -7.97 11.78
C PHE A 124 -14.63 -7.76 10.66
N SER A 125 -14.06 -6.57 10.56
CA SER A 125 -13.02 -6.28 9.58
C SER A 125 -11.80 -7.19 9.78
N PHE A 126 -11.36 -7.39 11.01
CA PHE A 126 -10.25 -8.28 11.33
C PHE A 126 -10.54 -9.72 10.89
N LEU A 127 -11.72 -10.26 11.19
CA LEU A 127 -12.11 -11.62 10.83
C LEU A 127 -12.22 -11.82 9.31
N ILE A 128 -12.63 -10.80 8.56
CA ILE A 128 -12.76 -10.87 7.10
C ILE A 128 -11.40 -10.70 6.41
N ILE A 129 -10.54 -9.81 6.91
CA ILE A 129 -9.25 -9.51 6.27
C ILE A 129 -8.29 -10.70 6.36
N ILE A 130 -8.26 -11.43 7.49
CA ILE A 130 -7.33 -12.56 7.67
C ILE A 130 -7.44 -13.61 6.55
N PRO A 131 -8.62 -14.19 6.27
CA PRO A 131 -8.73 -15.19 5.21
C PRO A 131 -8.42 -14.60 3.82
N ILE A 132 -8.76 -13.33 3.57
CA ILE A 132 -8.44 -12.67 2.30
C ILE A 132 -6.92 -12.57 2.12
N VAL A 133 -6.19 -12.06 3.12
CA VAL A 133 -4.73 -11.92 3.06
C VAL A 133 -4.06 -13.30 2.90
N TYR A 134 -4.53 -14.30 3.64
CA TYR A 134 -4.02 -15.67 3.53
C TYR A 134 -4.22 -16.23 2.11
N MET A 135 -5.43 -16.10 1.56
CA MET A 135 -5.73 -16.57 0.20
C MET A 135 -4.91 -15.83 -0.86
N MET A 136 -4.73 -14.52 -0.71
CA MET A 136 -3.87 -13.73 -1.62
C MET A 136 -2.41 -14.20 -1.56
N GLY A 137 -1.86 -14.47 -0.38
CA GLY A 137 -0.52 -15.05 -0.24
C GLY A 137 -0.42 -16.44 -0.88
N PHE A 138 -1.45 -17.27 -0.73
CA PHE A 138 -1.51 -18.59 -1.36
C PHE A 138 -1.49 -18.51 -2.89
N THR A 139 -2.14 -17.49 -3.50
CA THR A 139 -2.07 -17.31 -4.96
C THR A 139 -0.65 -17.05 -5.45
N GLY A 140 0.18 -16.39 -4.66
CA GLY A 140 1.61 -16.22 -4.96
C GLY A 140 2.33 -17.56 -5.06
N LEU A 141 2.12 -18.47 -4.11
CA LEU A 141 2.70 -19.82 -4.15
C LEU A 141 2.21 -20.63 -5.37
N VAL A 142 0.91 -20.52 -5.70
CA VAL A 142 0.36 -21.18 -6.89
C VAL A 142 1.00 -20.63 -8.17
N SER A 143 1.22 -19.34 -8.25
CA SER A 143 1.91 -18.71 -9.40
C SER A 143 3.34 -19.24 -9.58
N VAL A 144 4.07 -19.40 -8.47
CA VAL A 144 5.42 -20.00 -8.49
C VAL A 144 5.36 -21.47 -8.90
N SER A 145 4.42 -22.26 -8.37
CA SER A 145 4.27 -23.68 -8.70
C SER A 145 4.00 -23.93 -10.19
N LYS A 146 3.33 -22.99 -10.84
CA LYS A 146 3.05 -22.99 -12.28
C LYS A 146 4.18 -22.41 -13.12
N ASN A 147 5.29 -22.02 -12.51
CA ASN A 147 6.42 -21.36 -13.19
C ASN A 147 6.02 -20.13 -14.02
N LEU A 148 5.06 -19.35 -13.51
CA LEU A 148 4.66 -18.12 -14.17
C LEU A 148 5.72 -17.05 -13.90
N ASN A 149 6.40 -16.60 -14.95
CA ASN A 149 7.38 -15.50 -14.89
C ASN A 149 6.66 -14.14 -14.83
N VAL A 150 6.00 -13.86 -13.70
CA VAL A 150 5.28 -12.61 -13.47
C VAL A 150 5.82 -11.92 -12.22
N THR A 151 5.68 -10.59 -12.19
CA THR A 151 6.00 -9.83 -11.00
C THR A 151 5.05 -10.18 -9.85
N PRO A 152 5.49 -10.15 -8.59
CA PRO A 152 4.67 -10.56 -7.43
C PRO A 152 3.33 -9.84 -7.34
N ASP A 153 3.27 -8.56 -7.70
CA ASP A 153 2.06 -7.73 -7.72
C ASP A 153 1.03 -8.15 -8.78
N LEU A 154 1.44 -8.93 -9.80
CA LEU A 154 0.56 -9.46 -10.84
C LEU A 154 0.21 -10.94 -10.65
N ALA A 155 0.75 -11.62 -9.63
CA ALA A 155 0.58 -13.05 -9.43
C ALA A 155 -0.90 -13.49 -9.37
N PHE A 156 -1.71 -12.79 -8.59
CA PHE A 156 -3.16 -13.06 -8.48
C PHE A 156 -3.87 -12.91 -9.84
N PHE A 157 -3.63 -11.81 -10.52
CA PHE A 157 -4.28 -11.54 -11.81
C PHE A 157 -3.82 -12.51 -12.90
N SER A 158 -2.54 -12.86 -12.93
CA SER A 158 -1.99 -13.78 -13.93
C SER A 158 -2.57 -15.19 -13.86
N LEU A 159 -2.94 -15.64 -12.64
CA LEU A 159 -3.60 -16.93 -12.43
C LEU A 159 -5.03 -16.95 -12.96
N LEU A 160 -5.73 -15.81 -12.90
CA LEU A 160 -7.16 -15.72 -13.15
C LEU A 160 -7.50 -15.16 -14.53
N LEU A 161 -6.58 -14.39 -15.14
CA LEU A 161 -6.73 -13.87 -16.50
C LEU A 161 -6.39 -14.96 -17.52
N ASN A 162 -7.23 -15.97 -17.58
CA ASN A 162 -7.08 -17.08 -18.54
C ASN A 162 -7.96 -16.82 -19.78
N LYS A 163 -7.37 -16.96 -20.97
CA LYS A 163 -8.09 -16.81 -22.25
C LYS A 163 -9.20 -17.86 -22.43
N GLU A 164 -9.09 -18.99 -21.77
CA GLU A 164 -10.08 -20.09 -21.85
C GLU A 164 -11.39 -19.81 -21.12
N ILE A 165 -11.38 -18.88 -20.13
CA ILE A 165 -12.58 -18.51 -19.36
C ILE A 165 -12.79 -16.99 -19.39
N PRO A 166 -13.35 -16.44 -20.48
CA PRO A 166 -13.52 -15.00 -20.62
C PRO A 166 -14.37 -14.36 -19.53
N THR A 167 -15.38 -15.06 -19.03
CA THR A 167 -16.26 -14.58 -17.95
C THR A 167 -15.48 -14.35 -16.66
N LEU A 168 -14.58 -15.25 -16.27
CA LEU A 168 -13.73 -15.09 -15.10
C LEU A 168 -12.79 -13.88 -15.25
N SER A 169 -12.21 -13.71 -16.43
CA SER A 169 -11.33 -12.55 -16.72
C SER A 169 -12.09 -11.23 -16.57
N ILE A 170 -13.34 -11.15 -17.06
CA ILE A 170 -14.19 -9.97 -16.89
C ILE A 170 -14.45 -9.70 -15.40
N ILE A 171 -14.82 -10.73 -14.62
CA ILE A 171 -15.06 -10.63 -13.18
C ILE A 171 -13.83 -10.07 -12.46
N VAL A 172 -12.65 -10.60 -12.75
CA VAL A 172 -11.39 -10.17 -12.14
C VAL A 172 -11.02 -8.74 -12.50
N ILE A 173 -11.24 -8.32 -13.76
CA ILE A 173 -11.02 -6.95 -14.19
C ILE A 173 -11.97 -5.99 -13.47
N VAL A 174 -13.27 -6.33 -13.38
CA VAL A 174 -14.25 -5.53 -12.66
C VAL A 174 -13.90 -5.40 -11.18
N LEU A 175 -13.43 -6.49 -10.55
CA LEU A 175 -12.92 -6.48 -9.17
C LEU A 175 -11.74 -5.50 -9.03
N GLY A 176 -10.73 -5.60 -9.89
CA GLY A 176 -9.56 -4.72 -9.86
C GLY A 176 -9.91 -3.24 -10.03
N ILE A 177 -10.80 -2.93 -10.99
CA ILE A 177 -11.28 -1.56 -11.20
C ILE A 177 -12.05 -1.05 -9.97
N SER A 178 -12.94 -1.85 -9.40
CA SER A 178 -13.73 -1.48 -8.22
C SER A 178 -12.84 -1.17 -7.01
N LEU A 179 -11.83 -2.00 -6.74
CA LEU A 179 -10.83 -1.79 -5.68
C LEU A 179 -10.04 -0.49 -5.90
N THR A 180 -9.63 -0.24 -7.13
CA THR A 180 -8.86 0.96 -7.47
C THR A 180 -9.69 2.23 -7.27
N ILE A 181 -10.94 2.24 -7.74
CA ILE A 181 -11.83 3.39 -7.61
C ILE A 181 -12.13 3.68 -6.13
N SER A 182 -12.43 2.65 -5.32
CA SER A 182 -12.67 2.81 -3.88
C SER A 182 -11.46 3.38 -3.15
N SER A 183 -10.25 2.95 -3.52
CA SER A 183 -9.02 3.47 -2.92
C SER A 183 -8.78 4.94 -3.26
N ILE A 184 -8.95 5.32 -4.54
CA ILE A 184 -8.78 6.71 -5.00
C ILE A 184 -9.81 7.63 -4.35
N ASP A 185 -11.07 7.22 -4.28
CA ASP A 185 -12.15 7.97 -3.65
C ASP A 185 -11.86 8.23 -2.17
N THR A 186 -11.46 7.20 -1.44
CA THR A 186 -11.07 7.33 -0.04
C THR A 186 -9.92 8.32 0.15
N LEU A 187 -8.88 8.28 -0.70
CA LEU A 187 -7.75 9.21 -0.64
C LEU A 187 -8.16 10.65 -0.95
N ILE A 188 -9.00 10.87 -1.96
CA ILE A 188 -9.51 12.20 -2.31
C ILE A 188 -10.30 12.80 -1.15
N ASN A 189 -11.19 12.03 -0.53
CA ASN A 189 -11.96 12.48 0.64
C ASN A 189 -11.05 12.74 1.85
N ALA A 190 -10.05 11.91 2.08
CA ALA A 190 -9.06 12.07 3.14
C ALA A 190 -8.28 13.39 2.98
N ILE A 191 -7.72 13.65 1.81
CA ILE A 191 -6.98 14.89 1.51
C ILE A 191 -7.90 16.10 1.62
N SER A 192 -9.13 16.01 1.08
CA SER A 192 -10.11 17.09 1.17
C SER A 192 -10.39 17.47 2.62
N SER A 193 -10.61 16.49 3.48
CA SER A 193 -10.91 16.76 4.90
C SER A 193 -9.72 17.37 5.63
N LEU A 194 -8.50 16.92 5.38
CA LEU A 194 -7.28 17.51 5.96
C LEU A 194 -7.15 18.99 5.59
N VAL A 195 -7.34 19.32 4.32
CA VAL A 195 -7.24 20.70 3.85
C VAL A 195 -8.35 21.58 4.43
N ILE A 196 -9.57 21.08 4.51
CA ILE A 196 -10.71 21.87 4.99
C ILE A 196 -10.69 22.03 6.51
N VAL A 197 -10.41 20.96 7.26
CA VAL A 197 -10.49 20.97 8.73
C VAL A 197 -9.20 21.49 9.34
N ASP A 198 -8.07 20.91 9.00
CA ASP A 198 -6.79 21.23 9.62
C ASP A 198 -6.14 22.46 8.96
N GLY A 199 -6.29 22.60 7.64
CA GLY A 199 -5.85 23.81 6.93
C GLY A 199 -6.50 25.07 7.48
N LYS A 200 -7.79 25.03 7.89
CA LYS A 200 -8.48 26.15 8.52
C LYS A 200 -7.89 26.54 9.88
N LYS A 201 -7.32 25.58 10.62
CA LYS A 201 -6.67 25.87 11.90
C LYS A 201 -5.29 26.50 11.76
N ILE A 202 -4.58 26.15 10.67
CA ILE A 202 -3.18 26.56 10.45
C ILE A 202 -3.09 27.86 9.64
N LEU A 203 -3.97 28.03 8.66
CA LEU A 203 -4.00 29.19 7.75
C LEU A 203 -5.10 30.19 8.19
N SER A 204 -4.99 31.42 7.73
CA SER A 204 -5.95 32.49 8.07
C SER A 204 -7.40 32.17 7.64
N SER A 205 -8.38 32.61 8.42
CA SER A 205 -9.81 32.27 8.28
C SER A 205 -10.52 32.74 7.00
N ASN A 206 -9.91 33.61 6.20
CA ASN A 206 -10.56 34.29 5.06
C ASN A 206 -10.41 33.53 3.72
N LYS A 207 -9.99 32.27 3.71
CA LYS A 207 -9.82 31.48 2.47
C LYS A 207 -10.99 30.55 2.23
N ASP A 208 -11.37 30.38 0.96
CA ASP A 208 -12.27 29.33 0.52
C ASP A 208 -11.54 27.97 0.51
N TYR A 209 -11.62 27.25 1.63
CA TYR A 209 -10.94 25.97 1.83
C TYR A 209 -11.50 24.87 0.93
N LEU A 210 -12.76 24.94 0.47
CA LEU A 210 -13.30 24.01 -0.50
C LEU A 210 -12.61 24.17 -1.86
N LYS A 211 -12.45 25.41 -2.31
CA LYS A 211 -11.75 25.71 -3.55
C LYS A 211 -10.27 25.35 -3.45
N LEU A 212 -9.64 25.64 -2.30
CA LEU A 212 -8.24 25.27 -2.04
C LEU A 212 -8.06 23.75 -2.09
N SER A 213 -8.93 23.00 -1.42
CA SER A 213 -8.91 21.53 -1.42
C SER A 213 -9.01 20.96 -2.84
N ARG A 214 -9.97 21.44 -3.63
CA ARG A 214 -10.14 21.00 -5.04
C ARG A 214 -8.89 21.27 -5.86
N ASN A 215 -8.27 22.44 -5.73
CA ASN A 215 -7.06 22.78 -6.46
C ASN A 215 -5.87 21.88 -6.06
N ILE A 216 -5.72 21.56 -4.76
CA ILE A 216 -4.69 20.66 -4.26
C ILE A 216 -4.90 19.25 -4.83
N ILE A 217 -6.13 18.73 -4.79
CA ILE A 217 -6.45 17.41 -5.31
C ILE A 217 -6.17 17.33 -6.81
N ILE A 218 -6.55 18.33 -7.58
CA ILE A 218 -6.26 18.40 -9.01
C ILE A 218 -4.73 18.40 -9.24
N GLY A 219 -3.98 19.22 -8.50
CA GLY A 219 -2.52 19.25 -8.58
C GLY A 219 -1.87 17.89 -8.26
N LEU A 220 -2.31 17.23 -7.19
CA LEU A 220 -1.84 15.89 -6.82
C LEU A 220 -2.21 14.84 -7.87
N SER A 221 -3.36 14.97 -8.54
CA SER A 221 -3.75 14.07 -9.62
C SER A 221 -2.82 14.14 -10.82
N PHE A 222 -2.28 15.32 -11.16
CA PHE A 222 -1.26 15.46 -12.21
C PHE A 222 0.06 14.77 -11.81
N ILE A 223 0.47 14.92 -10.55
CA ILE A 223 1.67 14.23 -10.02
C ILE A 223 1.46 12.71 -10.08
N ALA A 224 0.30 12.22 -9.64
CA ALA A 224 -0.03 10.80 -9.68
C ALA A 224 -0.03 10.24 -11.11
N LEU A 225 -0.59 10.98 -12.09
CA LEU A 225 -0.54 10.61 -13.51
C LEU A 225 0.90 10.55 -14.04
N TYR A 226 1.74 11.51 -13.64
CA TYR A 226 3.15 11.50 -14.02
C TYR A 226 3.87 10.27 -13.46
N VAL A 227 3.70 9.96 -12.17
CA VAL A 227 4.30 8.78 -11.54
C VAL A 227 3.78 7.49 -12.20
N ALA A 228 2.47 7.38 -12.42
CA ALA A 228 1.87 6.24 -13.12
C ALA A 228 2.43 6.03 -14.52
N SER A 229 2.77 7.13 -15.23
CA SER A 229 3.36 7.07 -16.57
C SER A 229 4.77 6.47 -16.60
N LYS A 230 5.45 6.37 -15.45
CA LYS A 230 6.82 5.80 -15.35
C LYS A 230 6.82 4.28 -15.24
N GLY A 231 5.68 3.65 -14.94
CA GLY A 231 5.56 2.19 -14.87
C GLY A 231 6.32 1.54 -13.70
N PHE A 232 6.48 2.26 -12.58
CA PHE A 232 7.01 1.65 -11.37
C PHE A 232 6.09 0.54 -10.85
N SER A 233 6.68 -0.49 -10.24
CA SER A 233 5.91 -1.52 -9.52
C SER A 233 5.03 -0.88 -8.44
N ILE A 234 3.78 -1.32 -8.36
CA ILE A 234 2.83 -0.84 -7.35
C ILE A 234 3.36 -1.15 -5.96
N LEU A 235 3.92 -2.35 -5.76
CA LEU A 235 4.54 -2.75 -4.50
C LEU A 235 5.64 -1.77 -4.06
N TYR A 236 6.52 -1.38 -5.00
CA TYR A 236 7.60 -0.43 -4.72
C TYR A 236 7.07 0.93 -4.26
N LEU A 237 6.05 1.46 -4.92
CA LEU A 237 5.44 2.74 -4.57
C LEU A 237 4.72 2.70 -3.21
N PHE A 238 4.03 1.60 -2.90
CA PHE A 238 3.42 1.39 -1.58
C PHE A 238 4.48 1.36 -0.47
N LEU A 239 5.53 0.55 -0.64
CA LEU A 239 6.61 0.45 0.34
C LEU A 239 7.32 1.79 0.54
N LEU A 240 7.51 2.59 -0.52
CA LEU A 240 8.08 3.92 -0.40
C LEU A 240 7.18 4.86 0.42
N ALA A 241 5.87 4.84 0.18
CA ALA A 241 4.90 5.61 0.97
C ALA A 241 4.86 5.16 2.44
N ASP A 242 4.89 3.85 2.68
CA ASP A 242 4.90 3.27 4.02
C ASP A 242 6.16 3.67 4.81
N LEU A 243 7.29 3.81 4.13
CA LEU A 243 8.54 4.27 4.76
C LEU A 243 8.39 5.66 5.39
N PHE A 244 7.70 6.59 4.73
CA PHE A 244 7.41 7.92 5.30
C PHE A 244 6.57 7.82 6.58
N CYS A 245 5.58 6.95 6.59
CA CYS A 245 4.76 6.70 7.77
C CYS A 245 5.58 6.09 8.90
N CYS A 246 6.45 5.13 8.62
CA CYS A 246 7.34 4.51 9.60
C CYS A 246 8.30 5.52 10.24
N ALA A 247 8.86 6.45 9.47
CA ALA A 247 9.72 7.50 10.01
C ALA A 247 9.01 8.45 10.97
N ALA A 248 7.70 8.61 10.83
CA ALA A 248 6.91 9.55 11.63
C ALA A 248 6.21 8.89 12.83
N VAL A 249 5.89 7.59 12.77
CA VAL A 249 4.95 6.93 13.68
C VAL A 249 5.36 7.06 15.14
N LEU A 250 6.57 6.70 15.51
CA LEU A 250 6.99 6.71 16.92
C LEU A 250 7.05 8.14 17.46
N SER A 251 7.58 9.09 16.71
CA SER A 251 7.72 10.49 17.14
C SER A 251 6.36 11.14 17.35
N ILE A 252 5.40 10.94 16.45
CA ILE A 252 4.08 11.54 16.55
C ILE A 252 3.30 10.92 17.71
N PHE A 253 3.28 9.60 17.84
CA PHE A 253 2.54 8.96 18.93
C PHE A 253 3.18 9.21 20.30
N TYR A 254 4.52 9.29 20.39
CA TYR A 254 5.20 9.68 21.63
C TYR A 254 4.84 11.10 22.08
N SER A 255 4.64 12.02 21.14
CA SER A 255 4.27 13.41 21.45
C SER A 255 2.94 13.53 22.22
N PHE A 256 2.03 12.55 22.11
CA PHE A 256 0.76 12.54 22.85
C PHE A 256 0.95 12.23 24.35
N TYR A 257 2.05 11.55 24.70
CA TYR A 257 2.33 11.13 26.09
C TYR A 257 3.36 12.01 26.78
N SER A 258 4.20 12.72 26.04
CA SER A 258 5.31 13.51 26.60
C SER A 258 5.08 15.00 26.38
N LYS A 259 4.80 15.74 27.47
CA LYS A 259 4.66 17.20 27.45
C LYS A 259 5.99 17.94 27.16
N SER A 260 7.12 17.27 27.36
CA SER A 260 8.47 17.85 27.11
C SER A 260 8.94 17.65 25.66
N PHE A 261 8.18 16.91 24.84
CA PHE A 261 8.55 16.64 23.45
C PHE A 261 8.16 17.81 22.58
N SER A 262 9.16 18.56 22.11
CA SER A 262 8.95 19.77 21.33
C SER A 262 8.66 19.46 19.85
N GLU A 263 7.98 20.39 19.16
CA GLU A 263 7.74 20.31 17.72
C GLU A 263 9.07 20.21 16.94
N LYS A 264 10.09 20.95 17.36
CA LYS A 264 11.43 20.88 16.75
C LYS A 264 12.05 19.51 16.88
N THR A 265 11.93 18.87 18.06
CA THR A 265 12.43 17.51 18.28
C THR A 265 11.67 16.50 17.42
N ALA A 266 10.35 16.62 17.31
CA ALA A 266 9.53 15.79 16.45
C ALA A 266 9.99 15.88 14.97
N TYR A 267 10.15 17.10 14.49
CA TYR A 267 10.61 17.34 13.11
C TYR A 267 11.99 16.75 12.83
N ILE A 268 12.97 17.00 13.71
CA ILE A 268 14.33 16.43 13.58
C ILE A 268 14.27 14.89 13.60
N SER A 269 13.48 14.32 14.51
CA SER A 269 13.31 12.86 14.63
C SER A 269 12.79 12.24 13.35
N ILE A 270 11.74 12.82 12.77
CA ILE A 270 11.15 12.34 11.51
C ILE A 270 12.16 12.43 10.37
N VAL A 271 12.88 13.55 10.26
CA VAL A 271 13.90 13.73 9.21
C VAL A 271 15.04 12.71 9.35
N VAL A 272 15.52 12.47 10.58
CA VAL A 272 16.57 11.47 10.84
C VAL A 272 16.08 10.06 10.50
N GLY A 273 14.87 9.70 10.88
CA GLY A 273 14.27 8.41 10.52
C GLY A 273 14.13 8.25 9.01
N LEU A 274 13.64 9.28 8.34
CA LEU A 274 13.46 9.27 6.89
C LEU A 274 14.81 9.15 6.14
N LEU A 275 15.81 9.91 6.53
CA LEU A 275 17.15 9.84 5.93
C LEU A 275 17.76 8.45 6.13
N GLY A 276 17.72 7.92 7.36
CA GLY A 276 18.22 6.57 7.65
C GLY A 276 17.48 5.48 6.87
N GLY A 277 16.16 5.60 6.76
CA GLY A 277 15.34 4.70 5.98
C GLY A 277 15.67 4.76 4.48
N ILE A 278 15.71 5.95 3.88
CA ILE A 278 15.99 6.14 2.45
C ILE A 278 17.40 5.65 2.08
N LEU A 279 18.40 5.86 2.94
CA LEU A 279 19.76 5.38 2.68
C LEU A 279 19.83 3.86 2.49
N LEU A 280 19.00 3.12 3.21
CA LEU A 280 18.93 1.66 3.15
C LEU A 280 17.82 1.15 2.23
N PHE A 281 16.89 2.04 1.81
CA PHE A 281 15.76 1.64 0.96
C PHE A 281 16.25 1.12 -0.39
N PRO A 282 15.79 -0.07 -0.81
CA PRO A 282 16.30 -0.68 -2.02
C PRO A 282 15.85 0.09 -3.28
N SER A 283 16.65 -0.02 -4.33
CA SER A 283 16.29 0.42 -5.69
C SER A 283 15.07 -0.36 -6.21
N PRO A 284 14.41 0.09 -7.30
CA PRO A 284 13.19 -0.54 -7.81
C PRO A 284 13.31 -2.03 -8.17
N ASP A 285 14.53 -2.52 -8.38
CA ASP A 285 14.87 -3.93 -8.62
C ASP A 285 15.18 -4.72 -7.34
N PHE A 286 15.11 -4.08 -6.17
CA PHE A 286 15.42 -4.63 -4.85
C PHE A 286 16.85 -5.16 -4.67
N SER A 287 17.78 -4.84 -5.58
CA SER A 287 19.14 -5.42 -5.59
C SER A 287 20.14 -4.66 -4.72
N LYS A 288 20.01 -3.36 -4.59
CA LYS A 288 20.95 -2.46 -3.92
C LYS A 288 20.23 -1.25 -3.35
N SER A 289 20.87 -0.56 -2.40
CA SER A 289 20.40 0.72 -1.85
C SER A 289 21.45 1.81 -2.06
N ILE A 290 21.11 3.03 -1.65
CA ILE A 290 22.06 4.15 -1.70
C ILE A 290 23.31 3.82 -0.88
N LEU A 291 23.15 3.32 0.34
CA LEU A 291 24.26 2.98 1.21
C LEU A 291 24.99 1.72 0.73
N VAL A 292 24.23 0.67 0.40
CA VAL A 292 24.75 -0.65 0.02
C VAL A 292 24.66 -0.84 -1.49
N GLY A 293 25.79 -0.83 -2.15
CA GLY A 293 25.91 -1.02 -3.59
C GLY A 293 26.13 0.25 -4.40
N ILE A 294 25.75 1.46 -3.89
CA ILE A 294 26.05 2.74 -4.54
C ILE A 294 27.22 3.46 -3.85
N LEU A 295 27.10 3.73 -2.54
CA LEU A 295 28.19 4.38 -1.78
C LEU A 295 29.30 3.39 -1.38
N PHE A 296 28.90 2.20 -0.94
CA PHE A 296 29.85 1.15 -0.52
C PHE A 296 29.56 -0.15 -1.28
N PRO A 297 30.59 -0.87 -1.76
CA PRO A 297 30.43 -2.16 -2.41
C PRO A 297 29.66 -3.18 -1.53
N THR A 298 28.83 -4.00 -2.14
CA THR A 298 28.06 -5.03 -1.42
C THR A 298 28.94 -6.01 -0.66
N SER A 299 30.18 -6.24 -1.13
CA SER A 299 31.16 -7.12 -0.49
C SER A 299 31.62 -6.67 0.90
N TYR A 300 31.41 -5.41 1.27
CA TYR A 300 31.75 -4.89 2.60
C TYR A 300 30.69 -5.22 3.66
N PHE A 301 29.52 -5.68 3.22
CA PHE A 301 28.40 -5.97 4.12
C PHE A 301 28.18 -7.47 4.28
N PRO A 302 27.83 -7.94 5.48
CA PRO A 302 27.41 -9.31 5.70
C PRO A 302 26.20 -9.68 4.81
N GLU A 303 26.09 -10.95 4.45
CA GLU A 303 25.01 -11.46 3.61
C GLU A 303 23.62 -11.14 4.18
N PHE A 304 23.46 -11.17 5.49
CA PHE A 304 22.22 -10.72 6.16
C PHE A 304 21.80 -9.31 5.76
N VAL A 305 22.74 -8.36 5.68
CA VAL A 305 22.44 -6.96 5.33
C VAL A 305 21.96 -6.87 3.89
N THR A 306 22.66 -7.52 2.97
CA THR A 306 22.34 -7.49 1.54
C THR A 306 21.01 -8.18 1.22
N GLN A 307 20.66 -9.24 1.95
CA GLN A 307 19.40 -9.98 1.77
C GLN A 307 18.22 -9.32 2.47
N SER A 308 18.45 -8.42 3.44
CA SER A 308 17.40 -7.80 4.27
C SER A 308 17.35 -6.28 4.17
N LEU A 309 17.80 -5.69 3.06
CA LEU A 309 17.86 -4.23 2.88
C LEU A 309 16.52 -3.55 3.17
N LEU A 310 15.42 -4.11 2.68
CA LEU A 310 14.09 -3.57 2.90
C LEU A 310 13.73 -3.58 4.40
N PHE A 311 13.94 -4.68 5.08
CA PHE A 311 13.71 -4.79 6.53
C PHE A 311 14.54 -3.77 7.32
N LEU A 312 15.83 -3.67 7.02
CA LEU A 312 16.73 -2.74 7.68
C LEU A 312 16.36 -1.28 7.42
N SER A 313 15.88 -0.96 6.23
CA SER A 313 15.36 0.36 5.88
C SER A 313 14.16 0.74 6.77
N PHE A 314 13.18 -0.15 6.91
CA PHE A 314 12.01 0.10 7.75
C PHE A 314 12.34 0.15 9.23
N MET A 315 13.24 -0.72 9.70
CA MET A 315 13.76 -0.66 11.08
C MET A 315 14.51 0.65 11.34
N ALA A 316 15.36 1.08 10.43
CA ALA A 316 16.06 2.36 10.55
C ALA A 316 15.07 3.53 10.57
N ALA A 317 14.12 3.58 9.64
CA ALA A 317 13.10 4.62 9.60
C ALA A 317 12.31 4.70 10.92
N THR A 318 11.94 3.56 11.49
CA THR A 318 11.11 3.49 12.70
C THR A 318 11.91 3.78 13.97
N LEU A 319 13.13 3.26 14.11
CA LEU A 319 13.86 3.30 15.38
C LEU A 319 14.85 4.46 15.51
N LEU A 320 15.47 4.94 14.42
CA LEU A 320 16.40 6.07 14.52
C LEU A 320 15.76 7.35 15.11
N PRO A 321 14.50 7.67 14.87
CA PRO A 321 13.82 8.78 15.54
C PRO A 321 13.97 8.78 17.06
N VAL A 322 13.93 7.60 17.69
CA VAL A 322 14.01 7.45 19.15
C VAL A 322 15.33 7.97 19.70
N LEU A 323 16.42 7.83 18.95
CA LEU A 323 17.74 8.29 19.38
C LEU A 323 17.82 9.81 19.54
N THR A 324 16.99 10.54 18.81
CA THR A 324 16.99 12.01 18.81
C THR A 324 16.10 12.61 19.92
N TRP A 325 15.29 11.82 20.62
CA TRP A 325 14.37 12.35 21.65
C TRP A 325 15.07 12.94 22.88
N LYS A 326 16.32 12.55 23.12
CA LYS A 326 17.15 13.08 24.22
C LYS A 326 17.90 14.36 23.85
N VAL A 327 17.85 14.79 22.60
CA VAL A 327 18.48 16.03 22.16
C VAL A 327 17.58 17.18 22.62
N LYS A 328 18.02 17.92 23.63
CA LYS A 328 17.35 19.13 24.15
C LYS A 328 17.59 20.33 23.23
#